data_66a9afc8520f3c410ce30ead3633df1e
#
_entry.id   66a9afc8520f3c410ce30ead3633df1e
#
_cell.length_a   1.000
_cell.length_b   1.000
_cell.length_c   1.000
_cell.angle_alpha   90.00
_cell.angle_beta   90.00
_cell.angle_gamma   90.00
#
_symmetry.space_group_name_H-M   'P 1'
#
loop_
_entity.id
_entity.type
_entity.pdbx_description
1 polymer ?
#
loop_
_entity_poly.entity_id
_entity_poly.type
_entity_poly.pdbx_seq_one_letter_code
_entity_poly.pdbx_strand_id
1 'polypeptide(L)' 'MKILIVEDDNMIREGISEYLSEFGYTVIQAKDGIEALSKFN' A
#
# COMPACT_ATOMS: atom_id res chain seq x y z
N MET A 1 -11.76 -1.62 -6.28
CA MET A 1 -11.52 -1.69 -4.82
C MET A 1 -10.20 -1.02 -4.46
N LYS A 2 -10.18 -0.30 -3.37
CA LYS A 2 -9.00 0.40 -2.90
C LYS A 2 -8.40 -0.35 -1.71
N ILE A 3 -7.09 -0.61 -1.76
CA ILE A 3 -6.39 -1.37 -0.72
C ILE A 3 -5.27 -0.51 -0.15
N LEU A 4 -5.18 -0.48 1.17
CA LEU A 4 -4.10 0.21 1.87
C LEU A 4 -3.10 -0.83 2.35
N ILE A 5 -1.84 -0.65 1.97
CA ILE A 5 -0.75 -1.53 2.42
C ILE A 5 0.12 -0.75 3.39
N VAL A 6 0.33 -1.30 4.57
CA VAL A 6 1.21 -0.70 5.58
C VAL A 6 2.38 -1.65 5.80
N GLU A 7 3.57 -1.25 5.36
CA GLU A 7 4.76 -2.08 5.46
C GLU A 7 5.99 -1.18 5.46
N ASP A 8 6.87 -1.34 6.44
CA ASP A 8 8.05 -0.49 6.57
C ASP A 8 9.17 -0.86 5.60
N ASP A 9 9.19 -2.08 5.09
CA ASP A 9 10.19 -2.50 4.11
C ASP A 9 9.76 -2.06 2.71
N ASN A 10 10.56 -1.20 2.08
CA ASN A 10 10.21 -0.64 0.78
C ASN A 10 10.08 -1.70 -0.30
N MET A 11 10.99 -2.67 -0.33
CA MET A 11 10.95 -3.71 -1.36
C MET A 11 9.71 -4.58 -1.24
N ILE A 12 9.40 -4.98 -0.01
CA ILE A 12 8.23 -5.82 0.24
C ILE A 12 6.97 -5.04 -0.10
N ARG A 13 6.88 -3.80 0.36
CA ARG A 13 5.70 -2.98 0.11
C ARG A 13 5.46 -2.78 -1.38
N GLU A 14 6.52 -2.45 -2.13
CA GLU A 14 6.39 -2.23 -3.56
C GLU A 14 6.04 -3.51 -4.31
N GLY A 15 6.61 -4.63 -3.90
CA GLY A 15 6.30 -5.92 -4.53
C GLY A 15 4.85 -6.29 -4.38
N ILE A 16 4.32 -6.14 -3.17
CA ILE A 16 2.90 -6.44 -2.91
C ILE A 16 2.01 -5.48 -3.69
N SER A 17 2.40 -4.20 -3.74
CA SER A 17 1.62 -3.20 -4.46
C SER A 17 1.53 -3.51 -5.94
N GLU A 18 2.64 -3.90 -6.56
CA GLU A 18 2.63 -4.27 -7.96
C GLU A 18 1.76 -5.49 -8.21
N TYR A 19 1.87 -6.48 -7.33
CA TYR A 19 1.09 -7.71 -7.46
C TYR A 19 -0.40 -7.41 -7.43
N LEU A 20 -0.83 -6.63 -6.45
CA LEU A 20 -2.26 -6.31 -6.31
C LEU A 20 -2.75 -5.38 -7.42
N SER A 21 -1.90 -4.49 -7.91
CA SER A 21 -2.28 -3.60 -9.01
C SER A 21 -2.57 -4.38 -10.29
N GLU A 22 -1.89 -5.51 -10.48
CA GLU A 22 -2.13 -6.34 -11.65
C GLU A 22 -3.52 -6.95 -11.66
N PHE A 23 -4.13 -7.07 -10.48
CA PHE A 23 -5.51 -7.56 -10.37
C PHE A 23 -6.54 -6.44 -10.49
N GLY A 24 -6.10 -5.23 -10.76
CA GLY A 24 -7.02 -4.11 -10.95
C GLY A 24 -7.38 -3.33 -9.69
N TYR A 25 -6.72 -3.64 -8.56
CA TYR A 25 -6.96 -2.89 -7.33
C TYR A 25 -6.20 -1.56 -7.35
N THR A 26 -6.79 -0.55 -6.73
CA THR A 26 -6.11 0.72 -6.49
C THR A 26 -5.35 0.57 -5.17
N VAL A 27 -4.03 0.68 -5.22
CA VAL A 27 -3.20 0.44 -4.04
C VAL A 27 -2.64 1.73 -3.48
N ILE A 28 -2.82 1.93 -2.18
CA ILE A 28 -2.24 3.05 -1.45
C ILE A 28 -1.17 2.47 -0.56
N GLN A 29 0.04 3.02 -0.62
CA GLN A 29 1.16 2.53 0.17
C GLN A 29 1.46 3.45 1.34
N ALA A 30 1.74 2.86 2.49
CA ALA A 30 2.17 3.59 3.67
C ALA A 30 3.28 2.81 4.35
N LYS A 31 4.30 3.51 4.86
CA LYS A 31 5.42 2.85 5.51
C LYS A 31 5.16 2.57 6.98
N ASP A 32 4.19 3.24 7.58
CA ASP A 32 3.83 3.04 8.98
C ASP A 32 2.40 3.48 9.22
N GLY A 33 1.95 3.30 10.46
CA GLY A 33 0.56 3.62 10.82
C GLY A 33 0.24 5.10 10.72
N ILE A 34 1.21 5.96 11.02
CA ILE A 34 1.01 7.40 10.95
C ILE A 34 0.76 7.83 9.51
N GLU A 35 1.60 7.34 8.60
CA GLU A 35 1.43 7.64 7.19
C GLU A 35 0.12 7.06 6.66
N ALA A 36 -0.24 5.87 7.15
CA ALA A 36 -1.48 5.22 6.74
C ALA A 36 -2.69 6.09 7.08
N LEU A 37 -2.73 6.62 8.30
CA LEU A 37 -3.84 7.48 8.72
C LEU A 37 -3.92 8.74 7.86
N SER A 38 -2.77 9.29 7.50
CA SER A 38 -2.71 10.48 6.67
C SER A 38 -3.23 10.22 5.24
N LYS A 39 -2.90 9.06 4.70
CA LYS A 39 -3.24 8.75 3.31
C LYS A 39 -4.62 8.14 3.11
N PHE A 40 -5.16 7.55 4.15
CA PHE A 40 -6.40 6.80 4.01
C PHE A 40 -7.65 7.69 4.01
N ASN A 41 -7.53 8.92 4.37
CA ASN A 41 -8.69 9.83 4.40
C ASN A 41 -9.24 10.10 3.01
#